data_a060c26d53aa34b39ff3ea89459fa8af
#
_entry.id   a060c26d53aa34b39ff3ea89459fa8af
#
_cell.length_a   1.000
_cell.length_b   1.000
_cell.length_c   1.000
_cell.angle_alpha   90.00
_cell.angle_beta   90.00
_cell.angle_gamma   90.00
#
_symmetry.space_group_name_H-M   'P 1'
#
loop_
_entity.id
_entity.type
_entity.pdbx_description
1 polymer ?
#
loop_
_entity_poly.entity_id
_entity_poly.type
_entity_poly.pdbx_seq_one_letter_code
_entity_poly.pdbx_strand_id
1 'polypeptide(L)'
;MLKLIKCEFLKLKRKKFIPLIILAAFLFPIPLTYLMTTHSMMERYTDRADAFDGLFNMVLGYGIQFLLPCIIGVIAAILFFMERDNDTFKNLRTIPVTSTQMVLAKIIVLFIFGIVFCVASTIATILCGIGTLEVYGIGYKLFLAVETGIFITAGTLPLIVLVVFFSKTYVFSILLCVFYSVLNMSATALFDTLPKTMLWLLPTPLTTFWSAGDMAAHGIKMDLEQMTGLIPSTFQVVFILGIMAFVSFLLIDRLYKQRGE
;
A
#
# COMPACT_ATOMS: atom_id res chain seq x y z
N MET A 1 4.16 8.25 23.28
CA MET A 1 3.94 7.79 21.90
C MET A 1 5.13 7.01 21.32
N LEU A 2 6.36 7.55 21.25
CA LEU A 2 7.51 6.81 20.66
C LEU A 2 7.78 5.45 21.30
N LYS A 3 7.65 5.33 22.64
CA LYS A 3 7.81 4.05 23.36
C LYS A 3 6.77 3.01 22.93
N LEU A 4 5.52 3.43 22.66
CA LEU A 4 4.45 2.56 22.18
C LEU A 4 4.72 2.07 20.76
N ILE A 5 5.09 2.99 19.85
CA ILE A 5 5.45 2.64 18.47
C ILE A 5 6.61 1.63 18.47
N LYS A 6 7.66 1.88 19.29
CA LYS A 6 8.78 0.93 19.43
C LYS A 6 8.33 -0.43 19.95
N CYS A 7 7.38 -0.47 20.89
CA CYS A 7 6.83 -1.72 21.42
C CYS A 7 6.10 -2.51 20.32
N GLU A 8 5.23 -1.86 19.52
CA GLU A 8 4.52 -2.50 18.41
C GLU A 8 5.50 -3.00 17.33
N PHE A 9 6.53 -2.24 17.03
CA PHE A 9 7.60 -2.66 16.12
C PHE A 9 8.35 -3.91 16.62
N LEU A 10 8.66 -3.98 17.92
CA LEU A 10 9.34 -5.13 18.52
C LEU A 10 8.48 -6.40 18.49
N LYS A 11 7.14 -6.26 18.62
CA LYS A 11 6.22 -7.40 18.46
C LYS A 11 6.36 -8.03 17.06
N LEU A 12 6.38 -7.21 16.01
CA LEU A 12 6.52 -7.67 14.62
C LEU A 12 7.94 -8.20 14.32
N LYS A 13 8.98 -7.57 14.87
CA LYS A 13 10.37 -8.05 14.74
C LYS A 13 10.53 -9.47 15.26
N ARG A 14 9.95 -9.80 16.42
CA ARG A 14 9.98 -11.15 17.00
C ARG A 14 9.34 -12.21 16.11
N LYS A 15 8.34 -11.83 15.30
CA LYS A 15 7.65 -12.72 14.35
C LYS A 15 8.35 -12.81 12.98
N LYS A 16 9.55 -12.23 12.81
CA LYS A 16 10.32 -12.19 11.55
C LYS A 16 9.55 -11.59 10.36
N PHE A 17 8.57 -10.70 10.61
CA PHE A 17 7.78 -10.08 9.53
C PHE A 17 8.58 -9.06 8.72
N ILE A 18 9.53 -8.36 9.31
CA ILE A 18 10.34 -7.35 8.61
C ILE A 18 11.08 -7.97 7.41
N PRO A 19 11.89 -9.03 7.59
CA PRO A 19 12.56 -9.67 6.44
C PRO A 19 11.56 -10.26 5.43
N LEU A 20 10.40 -10.76 5.88
CA LEU A 20 9.38 -11.28 4.98
C LEU A 20 8.79 -10.18 4.08
N ILE A 21 8.55 -8.98 4.62
CA ILE A 21 8.05 -7.83 3.85
C ILE A 21 9.09 -7.38 2.81
N ILE A 22 10.36 -7.34 3.21
CA ILE A 22 11.46 -7.00 2.27
C ILE A 22 11.55 -8.06 1.17
N LEU A 23 11.45 -9.34 1.51
CA LEU A 23 11.44 -10.43 0.51
C LEU A 23 10.24 -10.30 -0.45
N ALA A 24 9.05 -10.00 0.09
CA ALA A 24 7.85 -9.80 -0.71
C ALA A 24 7.97 -8.61 -1.67
N ALA A 25 8.76 -7.59 -1.33
CA ALA A 25 9.02 -6.44 -2.19
C ALA A 25 9.75 -6.82 -3.50
N PHE A 26 10.48 -7.94 -3.54
CA PHE A 26 11.15 -8.46 -4.74
C PHE A 26 10.26 -9.35 -5.60
N LEU A 27 9.08 -9.73 -5.13
CA LEU A 27 8.20 -10.70 -5.79
C LEU A 27 7.79 -10.27 -7.21
N PHE A 28 7.48 -8.99 -7.41
CA PHE A 28 7.08 -8.45 -8.70
C PHE A 28 8.25 -7.89 -9.52
N PRO A 29 9.21 -7.15 -8.95
CA PRO A 29 10.34 -6.63 -9.73
C PRO A 29 11.11 -7.69 -10.50
N ILE A 30 11.41 -8.85 -9.91
CA ILE A 30 12.20 -9.90 -10.56
C ILE A 30 11.49 -10.46 -11.82
N PRO A 31 10.26 -11.02 -11.75
CA PRO A 31 9.60 -11.57 -12.93
C PRO A 31 9.21 -10.51 -13.95
N LEU A 32 8.85 -9.29 -13.53
CA LEU A 32 8.52 -8.22 -14.45
C LEU A 32 9.75 -7.70 -15.20
N THR A 33 10.92 -7.63 -14.56
CA THR A 33 12.17 -7.31 -15.27
C THR A 33 12.49 -8.37 -16.31
N TYR A 34 12.37 -9.67 -15.97
CA TYR A 34 12.56 -10.74 -16.94
C TYR A 34 11.58 -10.62 -18.13
N LEU A 35 10.32 -10.32 -17.85
CA LEU A 35 9.31 -10.11 -18.89
C LEU A 35 9.68 -8.92 -19.80
N MET A 36 10.11 -7.79 -19.21
CA MET A 36 10.49 -6.58 -19.93
C MET A 36 11.71 -6.78 -20.84
N THR A 37 12.63 -7.67 -20.49
CA THR A 37 13.83 -7.96 -21.31
C THR A 37 13.54 -8.90 -22.48
N THR A 38 12.31 -9.42 -22.62
CA THR A 38 11.93 -10.21 -23.80
C THR A 38 11.85 -9.33 -25.05
N HIS A 39 12.24 -9.91 -26.21
CA HIS A 39 12.24 -9.19 -27.49
C HIS A 39 10.88 -8.54 -27.80
N SER A 40 9.79 -9.24 -27.59
CA SER A 40 8.43 -8.79 -27.89
C SER A 40 7.98 -7.60 -27.01
N MET A 41 8.53 -7.48 -25.81
CA MET A 41 8.23 -6.35 -24.93
C MET A 41 9.14 -5.15 -25.23
N MET A 42 10.44 -5.41 -25.49
CA MET A 42 11.39 -4.34 -25.83
C MET A 42 11.02 -3.60 -27.12
N GLU A 43 10.42 -4.27 -28.11
CA GLU A 43 9.94 -3.65 -29.36
C GLU A 43 8.81 -2.62 -29.15
N ARG A 44 8.13 -2.63 -27.99
CA ARG A 44 7.06 -1.68 -27.66
C ARG A 44 7.59 -0.35 -27.14
N TYR A 45 8.86 -0.29 -26.76
CA TYR A 45 9.49 0.89 -26.19
C TYR A 45 10.51 1.49 -27.15
N THR A 46 10.66 2.80 -27.11
CA THR A 46 11.54 3.55 -28.02
C THR A 46 13.02 3.26 -27.73
N ASP A 47 13.35 3.13 -26.44
CA ASP A 47 14.70 2.91 -25.94
C ASP A 47 14.68 2.16 -24.59
N ARG A 48 15.88 1.86 -24.05
CA ARG A 48 16.02 1.16 -22.77
C ARG A 48 15.61 1.99 -21.56
N ALA A 49 15.66 3.30 -21.67
CA ALA A 49 15.22 4.22 -20.63
C ALA A 49 13.68 4.23 -20.53
N ASP A 50 13.00 4.31 -21.68
CA ASP A 50 11.54 4.21 -21.80
C ASP A 50 11.03 2.84 -21.29
N ALA A 51 11.74 1.75 -21.60
CA ALA A 51 11.45 0.41 -21.08
C ALA A 51 11.61 0.33 -19.54
N PHE A 52 12.56 1.06 -18.95
CA PHE A 52 12.70 1.14 -17.49
C PHE A 52 11.53 1.87 -16.84
N ASP A 53 11.02 2.94 -17.44
CA ASP A 53 9.81 3.62 -16.96
C ASP A 53 8.59 2.71 -17.06
N GLY A 54 8.44 1.95 -18.13
CA GLY A 54 7.41 0.93 -18.29
C GLY A 54 7.49 -0.14 -17.21
N LEU A 55 8.71 -0.64 -16.90
CA LEU A 55 8.93 -1.58 -15.80
C LEU A 55 8.51 -0.98 -14.47
N PHE A 56 8.93 0.24 -14.18
CA PHE A 56 8.59 0.92 -12.92
C PHE A 56 7.08 1.10 -12.78
N ASN A 57 6.39 1.52 -13.84
CA ASN A 57 4.94 1.65 -13.85
C ASN A 57 4.24 0.30 -13.62
N MET A 58 4.71 -0.79 -14.24
CA MET A 58 4.17 -2.13 -14.00
C MET A 58 4.37 -2.60 -12.54
N VAL A 59 5.55 -2.37 -11.98
CA VAL A 59 5.82 -2.70 -10.56
C VAL A 59 4.95 -1.86 -9.63
N LEU A 60 4.74 -0.58 -9.94
CA LEU A 60 3.89 0.29 -9.17
C LEU A 60 2.44 -0.20 -9.20
N GLY A 61 1.90 -0.52 -10.37
CA GLY A 61 0.54 -1.02 -10.55
C GLY A 61 0.33 -2.42 -9.95
N TYR A 62 1.03 -3.42 -10.45
CA TYR A 62 0.83 -4.81 -10.03
C TYR A 62 1.52 -5.15 -8.71
N GLY A 63 2.74 -4.64 -8.48
CA GLY A 63 3.53 -4.93 -7.29
C GLY A 63 3.02 -4.15 -6.07
N ILE A 64 3.02 -2.84 -6.16
CA ILE A 64 2.73 -1.98 -5.00
C ILE A 64 1.22 -1.87 -4.78
N GLN A 65 0.47 -1.43 -5.78
CA GLN A 65 -0.95 -1.13 -5.61
C GLN A 65 -1.82 -2.37 -5.32
N PHE A 66 -1.43 -3.54 -5.81
CA PHE A 66 -2.10 -4.80 -5.52
C PHE A 66 -1.65 -5.44 -4.21
N LEU A 67 -0.33 -5.57 -4.02
CA LEU A 67 0.23 -6.36 -2.92
C LEU A 67 0.25 -5.60 -1.59
N LEU A 68 0.45 -4.28 -1.61
CA LEU A 68 0.55 -3.48 -0.39
C LEU A 68 -0.71 -3.51 0.48
N PRO A 69 -1.95 -3.38 -0.04
CA PRO A 69 -3.15 -3.52 0.78
C PRO A 69 -3.25 -4.89 1.45
N CYS A 70 -2.84 -5.98 0.76
CA CYS A 70 -2.78 -7.31 1.35
C CYS A 70 -1.79 -7.37 2.52
N ILE A 71 -0.58 -6.86 2.33
CA ILE A 71 0.47 -6.86 3.35
C ILE A 71 0.04 -6.03 4.57
N ILE A 72 -0.45 -4.81 4.34
CA ILE A 72 -0.92 -3.91 5.42
C ILE A 72 -2.09 -4.54 6.17
N GLY A 73 -3.03 -5.15 5.47
CA GLY A 73 -4.16 -5.85 6.10
C GLY A 73 -3.72 -7.04 6.95
N VAL A 74 -2.77 -7.84 6.49
CA VAL A 74 -2.21 -8.97 7.25
C VAL A 74 -1.44 -8.46 8.49
N ILE A 75 -0.62 -7.42 8.35
CA ILE A 75 0.09 -6.82 9.49
C ILE A 75 -0.92 -6.26 10.49
N ALA A 76 -1.96 -5.59 10.03
CA ALA A 76 -3.03 -5.09 10.89
C ALA A 76 -3.73 -6.22 11.64
N ALA A 77 -4.10 -7.31 10.95
CA ALA A 77 -4.69 -8.49 11.60
C ALA A 77 -3.80 -9.00 12.73
N ILE A 78 -2.49 -9.11 12.49
CA ILE A 78 -1.53 -9.56 13.49
C ILE A 78 -1.46 -8.58 14.66
N LEU A 79 -1.33 -7.28 14.42
CA LEU A 79 -1.21 -6.26 15.46
C LEU A 79 -2.44 -6.17 16.36
N PHE A 80 -3.65 -6.35 15.79
CA PHE A 80 -4.89 -6.26 16.55
C PHE A 80 -5.30 -7.60 17.19
N PHE A 81 -4.93 -8.76 16.60
CA PHE A 81 -5.33 -10.05 17.14
C PHE A 81 -4.35 -10.57 18.19
N MET A 82 -3.07 -10.21 18.12
CA MET A 82 -2.07 -10.62 19.11
C MET A 82 -2.47 -10.30 20.56
N GLU A 83 -3.14 -9.20 20.77
CA GLU A 83 -3.56 -8.76 22.10
C GLU A 83 -4.72 -9.60 22.62
N ARG A 84 -5.61 -10.03 21.75
CA ARG A 84 -6.68 -10.97 22.06
C ARG A 84 -6.12 -12.37 22.35
N ASP A 85 -5.28 -12.89 21.43
CA ASP A 85 -4.80 -14.27 21.48
C ASP A 85 -3.86 -14.53 22.66
N ASN A 86 -3.25 -13.50 23.23
CA ASN A 86 -2.38 -13.60 24.41
C ASN A 86 -3.05 -13.11 25.70
N ASP A 87 -4.37 -12.86 25.70
CA ASP A 87 -5.13 -12.31 26.85
C ASP A 87 -4.48 -11.06 27.51
N THR A 88 -3.72 -10.30 26.69
CA THR A 88 -2.96 -9.16 27.19
C THR A 88 -3.82 -7.93 27.46
N PHE A 89 -5.08 -7.90 27.04
CA PHE A 89 -6.00 -6.79 27.30
C PHE A 89 -6.13 -6.47 28.80
N LYS A 90 -6.16 -7.49 29.67
CA LYS A 90 -6.22 -7.32 31.14
C LYS A 90 -4.97 -6.61 31.67
N ASN A 91 -3.80 -6.98 31.17
CA ASN A 91 -2.51 -6.40 31.57
C ASN A 91 -2.32 -4.97 30.99
N LEU A 92 -2.89 -4.68 29.82
CA LEU A 92 -2.82 -3.36 29.21
C LEU A 92 -3.62 -2.31 30.00
N ARG A 93 -4.67 -2.72 30.71
CA ARG A 93 -5.46 -1.83 31.59
C ARG A 93 -4.70 -1.34 32.83
N THR A 94 -3.65 -2.04 33.25
CA THR A 94 -2.82 -1.63 34.39
C THR A 94 -1.78 -0.58 34.02
N ILE A 95 -1.59 -0.33 32.73
CA ILE A 95 -0.63 0.65 32.23
C ILE A 95 -1.37 1.97 31.97
N PRO A 96 -0.81 3.15 32.35
CA PRO A 96 -1.45 4.44 32.12
C PRO A 96 -1.36 4.90 30.66
N VAL A 97 -1.99 4.12 29.74
CA VAL A 97 -2.03 4.37 28.30
C VAL A 97 -3.48 4.28 27.83
N THR A 98 -3.94 5.28 27.07
CA THR A 98 -5.30 5.25 26.52
C THR A 98 -5.40 4.32 25.30
N SER A 99 -6.59 3.71 25.12
CA SER A 99 -6.90 2.89 23.94
C SER A 99 -6.62 3.61 22.62
N THR A 100 -6.96 4.90 22.57
CA THR A 100 -6.72 5.76 21.39
C THR A 100 -5.21 5.89 21.07
N GLN A 101 -4.36 6.01 22.10
CA GLN A 101 -2.91 6.06 21.88
C GLN A 101 -2.36 4.74 21.35
N MET A 102 -2.93 3.61 21.77
CA MET A 102 -2.54 2.30 21.29
C MET A 102 -2.94 2.09 19.82
N VAL A 103 -4.18 2.45 19.46
CA VAL A 103 -4.65 2.41 18.06
C VAL A 103 -3.81 3.30 17.18
N LEU A 104 -3.52 4.53 17.63
CA LEU A 104 -2.68 5.47 16.87
C LEU A 104 -1.26 4.92 16.66
N ALA A 105 -0.66 4.31 17.68
CA ALA A 105 0.66 3.69 17.56
C ALA A 105 0.67 2.56 16.51
N LYS A 106 -0.38 1.71 16.48
CA LYS A 106 -0.53 0.64 15.49
C LYS A 106 -0.65 1.21 14.07
N ILE A 107 -1.49 2.24 13.88
CA ILE A 107 -1.67 2.88 12.57
C ILE A 107 -0.37 3.51 12.08
N ILE A 108 0.39 4.21 12.94
CA ILE A 108 1.70 4.77 12.57
C ILE A 108 2.66 3.65 12.11
N VAL A 109 2.65 2.51 12.80
CA VAL A 109 3.48 1.35 12.41
C VAL A 109 3.07 0.83 11.03
N LEU A 110 1.78 0.79 10.70
CA LEU A 110 1.30 0.40 9.36
C LEU A 110 1.79 1.36 8.27
N PHE A 111 1.75 2.68 8.51
CA PHE A 111 2.30 3.67 7.57
C PHE A 111 3.81 3.48 7.35
N ILE A 112 4.58 3.24 8.42
CA ILE A 112 6.01 2.97 8.30
C ILE A 112 6.25 1.72 7.45
N PHE A 113 5.50 0.64 7.66
CA PHE A 113 5.63 -0.58 6.84
C PHE A 113 5.21 -0.36 5.39
N GLY A 114 4.18 0.44 5.14
CA GLY A 114 3.76 0.82 3.78
C GLY A 114 4.88 1.53 3.03
N ILE A 115 5.48 2.54 3.65
CA ILE A 115 6.61 3.28 3.08
C ILE A 115 7.82 2.35 2.85
N VAL A 116 8.19 1.55 3.85
CA VAL A 116 9.32 0.61 3.76
C VAL A 116 9.12 -0.39 2.63
N PHE A 117 7.91 -0.94 2.46
CA PHE A 117 7.61 -1.86 1.37
C PHE A 117 7.73 -1.18 0.00
N CYS A 118 7.16 0.02 -0.19
CA CYS A 118 7.22 0.75 -1.47
C CYS A 118 8.66 1.12 -1.84
N VAL A 119 9.42 1.65 -0.89
CA VAL A 119 10.83 1.98 -1.10
C VAL A 119 11.66 0.72 -1.40
N ALA A 120 11.44 -0.37 -0.68
CA ALA A 120 12.14 -1.64 -0.94
C ALA A 120 11.79 -2.21 -2.33
N SER A 121 10.51 -2.14 -2.76
CA SER A 121 10.09 -2.57 -4.09
C SER A 121 10.69 -1.71 -5.20
N THR A 122 10.77 -0.40 -5.00
CA THR A 122 11.43 0.51 -5.96
C THR A 122 12.93 0.26 -6.03
N ILE A 123 13.61 0.06 -4.89
CA ILE A 123 15.03 -0.32 -4.87
C ILE A 123 15.24 -1.67 -5.58
N ALA A 124 14.36 -2.65 -5.35
CA ALA A 124 14.41 -3.93 -6.04
C ALA A 124 14.27 -3.76 -7.57
N THR A 125 13.36 -2.88 -8.02
CA THR A 125 13.18 -2.56 -9.45
C THR A 125 14.43 -1.93 -10.04
N ILE A 126 15.06 -0.98 -9.33
CA ILE A 126 16.31 -0.34 -9.73
C ILE A 126 17.43 -1.39 -9.85
N LEU A 127 17.61 -2.23 -8.82
CA LEU A 127 18.66 -3.27 -8.81
C LEU A 127 18.46 -4.28 -9.92
N CYS A 128 17.24 -4.72 -10.19
CA CYS A 128 16.93 -5.62 -11.29
C CYS A 128 17.14 -4.97 -12.67
N GLY A 129 16.91 -3.65 -12.80
CA GLY A 129 17.07 -2.90 -14.05
C GLY A 129 18.53 -2.59 -14.41
N ILE A 130 19.45 -2.44 -13.44
CA ILE A 130 20.82 -1.97 -13.67
C ILE A 130 21.60 -2.82 -14.69
N GLY A 131 21.33 -4.12 -14.78
CA GLY A 131 22.06 -4.99 -15.68
C GLY A 131 21.49 -5.09 -17.12
N THR A 132 20.26 -4.61 -17.33
CA THR A 132 19.51 -4.89 -18.57
C THR A 132 18.88 -3.64 -19.19
N LEU A 133 18.55 -2.64 -18.41
CA LEU A 133 17.85 -1.42 -18.79
C LEU A 133 18.71 -0.19 -18.43
N GLU A 134 18.33 0.97 -18.97
CA GLU A 134 18.95 2.24 -18.63
C GLU A 134 18.20 2.89 -17.46
N VAL A 135 18.80 2.81 -16.26
CA VAL A 135 18.18 3.29 -15.02
C VAL A 135 18.43 4.79 -14.86
N TYR A 136 17.35 5.56 -14.75
CA TYR A 136 17.43 7.01 -14.53
C TYR A 136 16.31 7.51 -13.61
N GLY A 137 16.38 8.79 -13.19
CA GLY A 137 15.32 9.42 -12.38
C GLY A 137 15.13 8.78 -10.99
N ILE A 138 16.16 8.15 -10.41
CA ILE A 138 16.09 7.38 -9.16
C ILE A 138 15.47 8.20 -8.02
N GLY A 139 15.90 9.47 -7.87
CA GLY A 139 15.41 10.33 -6.80
C GLY A 139 13.90 10.58 -6.89
N TYR A 140 13.38 10.87 -8.08
CA TYR A 140 11.95 11.04 -8.33
C TYR A 140 11.17 9.74 -8.05
N LYS A 141 11.65 8.60 -8.57
CA LYS A 141 10.99 7.30 -8.38
C LYS A 141 10.92 6.88 -6.91
N LEU A 142 11.97 7.15 -6.13
CA LEU A 142 11.95 6.92 -4.68
C LEU A 142 10.99 7.87 -3.95
N PHE A 143 10.91 9.13 -4.36
CA PHE A 143 9.96 10.07 -3.78
C PHE A 143 8.51 9.65 -4.07
N LEU A 144 8.19 9.32 -5.32
CA LEU A 144 6.89 8.80 -5.73
C LEU A 144 6.51 7.51 -4.97
N ALA A 145 7.50 6.62 -4.70
CA ALA A 145 7.28 5.42 -3.90
C ALA A 145 6.88 5.74 -2.46
N VAL A 146 7.47 6.77 -1.84
CA VAL A 146 7.09 7.21 -0.49
C VAL A 146 5.66 7.75 -0.48
N GLU A 147 5.31 8.63 -1.42
CA GLU A 147 3.96 9.19 -1.53
C GLU A 147 2.92 8.09 -1.79
N THR A 148 3.19 7.20 -2.72
CA THR A 148 2.33 6.04 -3.02
C THR A 148 2.15 5.15 -1.78
N GLY A 149 3.22 4.91 -1.03
CA GLY A 149 3.17 4.16 0.22
C GLY A 149 2.25 4.79 1.26
N ILE A 150 2.28 6.11 1.39
CA ILE A 150 1.37 6.87 2.28
C ILE A 150 -0.07 6.77 1.78
N PHE A 151 -0.32 7.03 0.50
CA PHE A 151 -1.67 7.08 -0.07
C PHE A 151 -2.36 5.72 -0.03
N ILE A 152 -1.68 4.66 -0.45
CA ILE A 152 -2.27 3.31 -0.43
C ILE A 152 -2.50 2.84 1.00
N THR A 153 -1.58 3.13 1.94
CA THR A 153 -1.80 2.79 3.35
C THR A 153 -3.00 3.54 3.92
N ALA A 154 -3.13 4.83 3.65
CA ALA A 154 -4.29 5.62 4.06
C ALA A 154 -5.60 5.04 3.48
N GLY A 155 -5.60 4.72 2.19
CA GLY A 155 -6.72 4.09 1.50
C GLY A 155 -7.03 2.65 1.93
N THR A 156 -6.09 1.97 2.59
CA THR A 156 -6.30 0.62 3.13
C THR A 156 -6.94 0.65 4.53
N LEU A 157 -6.98 1.79 5.23
CA LEU A 157 -7.57 1.88 6.57
C LEU A 157 -9.04 1.44 6.64
N PRO A 158 -9.93 1.70 5.67
CA PRO A 158 -11.28 1.14 5.66
C PRO A 158 -11.31 -0.40 5.68
N LEU A 159 -10.38 -1.06 4.98
CA LEU A 159 -10.21 -2.51 5.07
C LEU A 159 -9.83 -2.93 6.49
N ILE A 160 -8.96 -2.18 7.17
CA ILE A 160 -8.55 -2.48 8.54
C ILE A 160 -9.73 -2.38 9.51
N VAL A 161 -10.68 -1.45 9.31
CA VAL A 161 -11.94 -1.42 10.07
C VAL A 161 -12.66 -2.77 9.98
N LEU A 162 -12.79 -3.31 8.75
CA LEU A 162 -13.42 -4.61 8.53
C LEU A 162 -12.63 -5.76 9.17
N VAL A 163 -11.31 -5.76 9.02
CA VAL A 163 -10.42 -6.73 9.67
C VAL A 163 -10.58 -6.71 11.18
N VAL A 164 -10.61 -5.53 11.79
CA VAL A 164 -10.82 -5.38 13.23
C VAL A 164 -12.24 -5.81 13.60
N PHE A 165 -13.26 -5.47 12.84
CA PHE A 165 -14.64 -5.85 13.12
C PHE A 165 -14.84 -7.38 13.06
N PHE A 166 -14.34 -8.05 12.01
CA PHE A 166 -14.46 -9.50 11.81
C PHE A 166 -13.36 -10.34 12.45
N SER A 167 -12.68 -9.86 13.46
CA SER A 167 -11.45 -10.42 14.07
C SER A 167 -11.59 -11.82 14.69
N LYS A 168 -12.51 -12.65 14.24
CA LYS A 168 -12.67 -14.02 14.78
C LYS A 168 -11.58 -14.98 14.31
N THR A 169 -11.16 -14.88 13.04
CA THR A 169 -10.17 -15.81 12.45
C THR A 169 -9.19 -15.07 11.53
N TYR A 170 -7.90 -15.44 11.59
CA TYR A 170 -6.87 -14.90 10.70
C TYR A 170 -7.15 -15.21 9.23
N VAL A 171 -7.64 -16.43 8.94
CA VAL A 171 -7.92 -16.88 7.57
C VAL A 171 -8.95 -15.97 6.91
N PHE A 172 -10.04 -15.66 7.61
CA PHE A 172 -11.06 -14.76 7.09
C PHE A 172 -10.51 -13.36 6.79
N SER A 173 -9.68 -12.83 7.69
CA SER A 173 -9.04 -11.52 7.49
C SER A 173 -8.12 -11.51 6.28
N ILE A 174 -7.34 -12.57 6.06
CA ILE A 174 -6.47 -12.69 4.87
C ILE A 174 -7.30 -12.75 3.59
N LEU A 175 -8.36 -13.56 3.55
CA LEU A 175 -9.28 -13.63 2.40
C LEU A 175 -9.92 -12.28 2.10
N LEU A 176 -10.33 -11.55 3.14
CA LEU A 176 -10.89 -10.20 3.01
C LEU A 176 -9.87 -9.22 2.40
N CYS A 177 -8.59 -9.30 2.81
CA CYS A 177 -7.52 -8.47 2.26
C CYS A 177 -7.28 -8.76 0.78
N VAL A 178 -7.22 -10.04 0.40
CA VAL A 178 -7.06 -10.45 -1.00
C VAL A 178 -8.26 -9.99 -1.83
N PHE A 179 -9.48 -10.23 -1.34
CA PHE A 179 -10.70 -9.81 -2.02
C PHE A 179 -10.73 -8.28 -2.24
N TYR A 180 -10.36 -7.51 -1.22
CA TYR A 180 -10.27 -6.05 -1.32
C TYR A 180 -9.28 -5.60 -2.40
N SER A 181 -8.08 -6.20 -2.44
CA SER A 181 -7.07 -5.87 -3.45
C SER A 181 -7.51 -6.24 -4.85
N VAL A 182 -8.12 -7.43 -5.03
CA VAL A 182 -8.65 -7.87 -6.32
C VAL A 182 -9.78 -6.94 -6.79
N LEU A 183 -10.70 -6.57 -5.90
CA LEU A 183 -11.81 -5.67 -6.23
C LEU A 183 -11.29 -4.29 -6.68
N ASN A 184 -10.36 -3.71 -5.94
CA ASN A 184 -9.76 -2.43 -6.29
C ASN A 184 -9.00 -2.50 -7.63
N MET A 185 -8.22 -3.56 -7.85
CA MET A 185 -7.49 -3.76 -9.11
C MET A 185 -8.44 -3.96 -10.30
N SER A 186 -9.50 -4.74 -10.12
CA SER A 186 -10.53 -4.92 -11.14
C SER A 186 -11.24 -3.61 -11.48
N ALA A 187 -11.52 -2.77 -10.49
CA ALA A 187 -12.12 -1.46 -10.72
C ALA A 187 -11.18 -0.54 -11.52
N THR A 188 -9.86 -0.63 -11.28
CA THR A 188 -8.88 0.11 -12.09
C THR A 188 -8.88 -0.38 -13.54
N ALA A 189 -8.99 -1.68 -13.78
CA ALA A 189 -9.05 -2.25 -15.13
C ALA A 189 -10.35 -1.91 -15.89
N LEU A 190 -11.44 -1.65 -15.17
CA LEU A 190 -12.77 -1.32 -15.72
C LEU A 190 -13.04 0.19 -15.77
N PHE A 191 -12.00 1.01 -15.89
CA PHE A 191 -12.11 2.47 -15.83
C PHE A 191 -13.02 3.07 -16.90
N ASP A 192 -13.16 2.44 -18.06
CA ASP A 192 -14.04 2.90 -19.15
C ASP A 192 -15.54 2.70 -18.86
N THR A 193 -15.87 1.75 -17.98
CA THR A 193 -17.25 1.37 -17.68
C THR A 193 -17.77 1.94 -16.38
N LEU A 194 -16.88 2.23 -15.45
CA LEU A 194 -17.24 2.72 -14.12
C LEU A 194 -17.31 4.25 -14.08
N PRO A 195 -18.28 4.82 -13.37
CA PRO A 195 -18.36 6.27 -13.22
C PRO A 195 -17.17 6.81 -12.42
N LYS A 196 -16.69 7.99 -12.79
CA LYS A 196 -15.56 8.69 -12.17
C LYS A 196 -15.66 8.76 -10.64
N THR A 197 -16.85 8.99 -10.11
CA THR A 197 -17.11 9.09 -8.66
C THR A 197 -16.82 7.77 -7.95
N MET A 198 -17.16 6.63 -8.55
CA MET A 198 -16.83 5.31 -8.01
C MET A 198 -15.32 5.03 -8.03
N LEU A 199 -14.66 5.37 -9.15
CA LEU A 199 -13.20 5.21 -9.29
C LEU A 199 -12.45 6.04 -8.25
N TRP A 200 -12.92 7.26 -7.97
CA TRP A 200 -12.30 8.13 -6.97
C TRP A 200 -12.61 7.75 -5.53
N LEU A 201 -13.68 6.99 -5.29
CA LEU A 201 -13.98 6.44 -3.96
C LEU A 201 -13.11 5.22 -3.63
N LEU A 202 -12.57 4.55 -4.64
CA LEU A 202 -11.71 3.38 -4.47
C LEU A 202 -10.23 3.83 -4.40
N PRO A 203 -9.49 3.47 -3.34
CA PRO A 203 -8.14 3.99 -3.12
C PRO A 203 -7.13 3.62 -4.20
N THR A 204 -7.18 2.38 -4.71
CA THR A 204 -6.24 1.94 -5.75
C THR A 204 -6.46 2.66 -7.07
N PRO A 205 -7.68 2.72 -7.67
CA PRO A 205 -7.90 3.54 -8.87
C PRO A 205 -7.49 5.00 -8.68
N LEU A 206 -7.87 5.60 -7.55
CA LEU A 206 -7.54 6.99 -7.24
C LEU A 206 -6.03 7.24 -7.24
N THR A 207 -5.25 6.38 -6.59
CA THR A 207 -3.80 6.49 -6.53
C THR A 207 -3.12 6.13 -7.85
N THR A 208 -3.69 5.18 -8.64
CA THR A 208 -3.18 4.80 -9.96
C THR A 208 -3.27 5.96 -10.93
N PHE A 209 -4.45 6.58 -11.05
CA PHE A 209 -4.64 7.72 -11.97
C PHE A 209 -3.82 8.93 -11.54
N TRP A 210 -3.70 9.18 -10.23
CA TRP A 210 -2.84 10.23 -9.74
C TRP A 210 -1.37 9.99 -10.07
N SER A 211 -0.85 8.79 -9.81
CA SER A 211 0.56 8.46 -10.09
C SER A 211 0.88 8.48 -11.58
N ALA A 212 -0.06 8.06 -12.44
CA ALA A 212 0.09 8.17 -13.89
C ALA A 212 0.17 9.63 -14.35
N GLY A 213 -0.70 10.50 -13.81
CA GLY A 213 -0.66 11.93 -14.09
C GLY A 213 0.61 12.62 -13.59
N ASP A 214 1.10 12.24 -12.40
CA ASP A 214 2.33 12.77 -11.83
C ASP A 214 3.56 12.34 -12.65
N MET A 215 3.64 11.07 -13.05
CA MET A 215 4.70 10.55 -13.91
C MET A 215 4.74 11.28 -15.26
N ALA A 216 3.58 11.51 -15.88
CA ALA A 216 3.51 12.26 -17.14
C ALA A 216 3.95 13.73 -16.98
N ALA A 217 3.59 14.38 -15.88
CA ALA A 217 4.04 15.74 -15.57
C ALA A 217 5.57 15.82 -15.37
N HIS A 218 6.22 14.74 -15.00
CA HIS A 218 7.68 14.62 -14.88
C HIS A 218 8.37 14.10 -16.16
N GLY A 219 7.66 14.08 -17.29
CA GLY A 219 8.21 13.74 -18.60
C GLY A 219 8.31 12.26 -18.93
N ILE A 220 7.70 11.39 -18.11
CA ILE A 220 7.59 9.96 -18.40
C ILE A 220 6.49 9.76 -19.44
N LYS A 221 6.80 9.06 -20.53
CA LYS A 221 5.84 8.76 -21.58
C LYS A 221 4.75 7.82 -21.08
N MET A 222 3.54 8.32 -21.02
CA MET A 222 2.34 7.58 -20.59
C MET A 222 1.24 7.79 -21.63
N ASP A 223 0.55 6.73 -21.98
CA ASP A 223 -0.68 6.86 -22.77
C ASP A 223 -1.83 7.28 -21.87
N LEU A 224 -2.09 8.58 -21.83
CA LEU A 224 -3.12 9.17 -20.97
C LEU A 224 -4.38 9.57 -21.75
N GLU A 225 -4.43 9.36 -23.07
CA GLU A 225 -5.52 9.88 -23.92
C GLU A 225 -6.90 9.47 -23.38
N GLN A 226 -7.04 8.21 -22.99
CA GLN A 226 -8.29 7.66 -22.45
C GLN A 226 -8.54 8.02 -20.98
N MET A 227 -7.51 8.45 -20.23
CA MET A 227 -7.57 8.66 -18.79
C MET A 227 -7.56 10.14 -18.36
N THR A 228 -7.37 11.07 -19.29
CA THR A 228 -7.21 12.52 -18.99
C THR A 228 -8.31 13.07 -18.09
N GLY A 229 -9.55 12.64 -18.31
CA GLY A 229 -10.70 13.05 -17.49
C GLY A 229 -10.76 12.43 -16.08
N LEU A 230 -9.97 11.40 -15.81
CA LEU A 230 -9.98 10.64 -14.55
C LEU A 230 -8.84 11.03 -13.61
N ILE A 231 -7.81 11.73 -14.11
CA ILE A 231 -6.63 12.12 -13.33
C ILE A 231 -7.03 13.13 -12.24
N PRO A 232 -6.87 12.78 -10.94
CA PRO A 232 -7.13 13.69 -9.85
C PRO A 232 -5.92 14.61 -9.59
N SER A 233 -6.15 15.81 -9.07
CA SER A 233 -5.07 16.62 -8.53
C SER A 233 -4.56 16.04 -7.21
N THR A 234 -3.30 16.31 -6.86
CA THR A 234 -2.70 15.88 -5.59
C THR A 234 -3.52 16.32 -4.37
N PHE A 235 -4.09 17.54 -4.43
CA PHE A 235 -4.95 18.04 -3.36
C PHE A 235 -6.22 17.18 -3.21
N GLN A 236 -6.85 16.78 -4.31
CA GLN A 236 -8.04 15.91 -4.28
C GLN A 236 -7.73 14.54 -3.68
N VAL A 237 -6.59 13.93 -4.06
CA VAL A 237 -6.15 12.65 -3.51
C VAL A 237 -5.92 12.75 -2.00
N VAL A 238 -5.15 13.74 -1.56
CA VAL A 238 -4.88 13.97 -0.13
C VAL A 238 -6.16 14.20 0.66
N PHE A 239 -7.10 14.99 0.10
CA PHE A 239 -8.37 15.29 0.76
C PHE A 239 -9.25 14.03 0.89
N ILE A 240 -9.44 13.27 -0.21
CA ILE A 240 -10.28 12.06 -0.20
C ILE A 240 -9.69 10.99 0.73
N LEU A 241 -8.41 10.67 0.55
CA LEU A 241 -7.73 9.66 1.37
C LEU A 241 -7.59 10.11 2.82
N GLY A 242 -7.42 11.41 3.07
CA GLY A 242 -7.38 11.99 4.41
C GLY A 242 -8.71 11.81 5.14
N ILE A 243 -9.85 12.08 4.49
CA ILE A 243 -11.17 11.83 5.07
C ILE A 243 -11.37 10.33 5.32
N MET A 244 -11.04 9.48 4.36
CA MET A 244 -11.16 8.01 4.50
C MET A 244 -10.34 7.52 5.69
N ALA A 245 -9.09 7.99 5.82
CA ALA A 245 -8.19 7.62 6.91
C ALA A 245 -8.72 8.11 8.26
N PHE A 246 -9.21 9.34 8.34
CA PHE A 246 -9.74 9.92 9.57
C PHE A 246 -10.99 9.19 10.05
N VAL A 247 -11.96 8.96 9.17
CA VAL A 247 -13.18 8.21 9.50
C VAL A 247 -12.83 6.78 9.93
N SER A 248 -11.94 6.11 9.22
CA SER A 248 -11.48 4.76 9.55
C SER A 248 -10.79 4.72 10.91
N PHE A 249 -9.95 5.71 11.24
CA PHE A 249 -9.33 5.83 12.55
C PHE A 249 -10.36 5.90 13.68
N LEU A 250 -11.38 6.75 13.54
CA LEU A 250 -12.45 6.89 14.54
C LEU A 250 -13.23 5.58 14.72
N LEU A 251 -13.51 4.87 13.62
CA LEU A 251 -14.21 3.58 13.68
C LEU A 251 -13.34 2.50 14.35
N ILE A 252 -12.06 2.42 14.01
CA ILE A 252 -11.12 1.47 14.64
C ILE A 252 -11.00 1.76 16.15
N ASP A 253 -10.86 3.03 16.53
CA ASP A 253 -10.75 3.44 17.95
C ASP A 253 -12.01 3.03 18.73
N ARG A 254 -13.20 3.27 18.16
CA ARG A 254 -14.47 2.86 18.76
C ARG A 254 -14.58 1.35 18.93
N LEU A 255 -14.26 0.58 17.87
CA LEU A 255 -14.28 -0.88 17.90
C LEU A 255 -13.27 -1.45 18.91
N TYR A 256 -12.11 -0.82 19.02
CA TYR A 256 -11.07 -1.23 19.94
C TYR A 256 -11.47 -0.98 21.40
N LYS A 257 -12.12 0.14 21.71
CA LYS A 257 -12.68 0.46 23.04
C LYS A 257 -13.76 -0.55 23.46
N GLN A 258 -14.70 -0.84 22.55
CA GLN A 258 -15.78 -1.80 22.83
C GLN A 258 -15.28 -3.23 23.13
N ARG A 259 -14.10 -3.58 22.65
CA ARG A 259 -13.48 -4.90 22.93
C ARG A 259 -12.68 -4.94 24.22
N GLY A 260 -12.25 -3.80 24.68
CA GLY A 260 -11.54 -3.64 25.95
C GLY A 260 -12.48 -3.63 27.15
N GLU A 261 -13.78 -3.44 26.95
CA GLU A 261 -14.82 -3.55 27.98
C GLU A 261 -15.27 -5.00 28.15
#